data_540e1ba9aedf783283c3cda43d60fd72
#
_entry.id   540e1ba9aedf783283c3cda43d60fd72
#
_cell.length_a   1.000
_cell.length_b   1.000
_cell.length_c   1.000
_cell.angle_alpha   90.00
_cell.angle_beta   90.00
_cell.angle_gamma   90.00
#
_symmetry.space_group_name_H-M   'P 1'
#
loop_
_entity.id
_entity.type
_entity.pdbx_description
1 polymer ?
#
loop_
_entity_poly.entity_id
_entity_poly.type
_entity_poly.pdbx_seq_one_letter_code
_entity_poly.pdbx_strand_id
1 'polypeptide(L)'
;MTNGPEVVTCGEAMLLLLAEPGVPLDRAVHFRRSVAGAESNVAVGLARLGHGVRWLGRVGADPAGEAVLRELRADCVDVAHAIVDDHAPTGLLMRDSHPRRAIDVQYYRMGSAASRLTPEQIRPEALEGVRLLHLSGITPMLSPTAAAASRRLVELAREAGAKVSFDPNVRHKLGGAAQWAQTAGPLLRDADIVLAGEEELELLTAQPADDAARELLRGGAGEVVVKRPDHSSTVLTADGGWDQSPYAVPVVDPIGAGDGFAAGYLSARLRGLHEDRALAEAACVAALVIQAATDTDGLPTAAARDRALAEFSGGGDPVYR
;
A
#
# COMPACT_ATOMS: atom_id res chain seq x y z
N MET A 1 25.36 -11.55 3.94
CA MET A 1 24.83 -11.96 2.62
C MET A 1 23.42 -11.41 2.58
N THR A 2 23.18 -10.37 1.80
CA THR A 2 21.83 -9.88 1.58
C THR A 2 21.11 -10.96 0.78
N ASN A 3 20.21 -11.71 1.42
CA ASN A 3 19.25 -12.50 0.69
C ASN A 3 18.55 -11.54 -0.28
N GLY A 4 18.29 -12.00 -1.53
CA GLY A 4 17.54 -11.21 -2.51
C GLY A 4 16.18 -10.77 -1.94
N PRO A 5 15.42 -9.93 -2.67
CA PRO A 5 14.14 -9.44 -2.18
C PRO A 5 13.17 -10.61 -1.95
N GLU A 6 12.55 -10.64 -0.77
CA GLU A 6 11.48 -11.62 -0.46
C GLU A 6 10.09 -11.08 -0.77
N VAL A 7 9.98 -9.76 -0.98
CA VAL A 7 8.73 -9.08 -1.33
C VAL A 7 8.90 -8.28 -2.60
N VAL A 8 7.91 -8.36 -3.47
CA VAL A 8 7.75 -7.45 -4.62
C VAL A 8 6.48 -6.64 -4.44
N THR A 9 6.56 -5.33 -4.68
CA THR A 9 5.41 -4.46 -4.88
C THR A 9 5.45 -3.88 -6.29
N CYS A 10 4.30 -3.61 -6.90
CA CYS A 10 4.26 -3.00 -8.22
C CYS A 10 3.16 -1.96 -8.31
N GLY A 11 3.54 -0.73 -8.67
CA GLY A 11 2.56 0.31 -8.85
C GLY A 11 3.12 1.68 -9.21
N GLU A 12 2.24 2.69 -9.21
CA GLU A 12 2.63 4.06 -9.47
C GLU A 12 3.21 4.73 -8.23
N ALA A 13 4.39 5.30 -8.38
CA ALA A 13 4.96 6.25 -7.44
C ALA A 13 5.02 7.65 -8.06
N MET A 14 4.56 8.65 -7.33
CA MET A 14 4.40 10.03 -7.79
C MET A 14 5.23 11.00 -6.94
N LEU A 15 5.61 12.12 -7.53
CA LEU A 15 6.09 13.24 -6.73
C LEU A 15 4.91 13.86 -5.98
N LEU A 16 5.03 13.99 -4.66
CA LEU A 16 4.06 14.67 -3.81
C LEU A 16 4.55 16.09 -3.49
N LEU A 17 3.68 17.07 -3.72
CA LEU A 17 3.79 18.43 -3.21
C LEU A 17 2.72 18.64 -2.14
N LEU A 18 3.15 18.63 -0.88
CA LEU A 18 2.30 18.81 0.29
C LEU A 18 2.32 20.27 0.71
N ALA A 19 1.16 20.93 0.72
CA ALA A 19 1.02 22.28 1.22
C ALA A 19 1.31 22.34 2.73
N GLU A 20 1.65 23.53 3.22
CA GLU A 20 1.80 23.77 4.66
C GLU A 20 0.52 23.38 5.42
N PRO A 21 0.62 22.75 6.59
CA PRO A 21 -0.53 22.30 7.35
C PRO A 21 -1.58 23.38 7.58
N GLY A 22 -2.83 23.10 7.23
CA GLY A 22 -3.95 24.02 7.39
C GLY A 22 -4.09 25.09 6.29
N VAL A 23 -3.16 25.15 5.33
CA VAL A 23 -3.23 26.07 4.19
C VAL A 23 -3.95 25.38 3.01
N PRO A 24 -5.08 25.92 2.49
CA PRO A 24 -5.74 25.40 1.30
C PRO A 24 -4.85 25.47 0.06
N LEU A 25 -5.01 24.53 -0.88
CA LEU A 25 -4.17 24.44 -2.08
C LEU A 25 -4.17 25.72 -2.93
N ASP A 26 -5.31 26.39 -3.05
CA ASP A 26 -5.46 27.65 -3.83
C ASP A 26 -4.70 28.84 -3.22
N ARG A 27 -4.24 28.71 -1.97
CA ARG A 27 -3.50 29.74 -1.22
C ARG A 27 -2.08 29.32 -0.84
N ALA A 28 -1.73 28.07 -1.09
CA ALA A 28 -0.42 27.55 -0.73
C ALA A 28 0.69 28.16 -1.59
N VAL A 29 1.68 28.76 -0.95
CA VAL A 29 2.87 29.33 -1.59
C VAL A 29 4.07 28.42 -1.41
N HIS A 30 4.13 27.69 -0.28
CA HIS A 30 5.21 26.77 0.02
C HIS A 30 4.70 25.34 0.05
N PHE A 31 5.50 24.44 -0.48
CA PHE A 31 5.22 23.02 -0.53
C PHE A 31 6.41 22.22 -0.04
N ARG A 32 6.13 21.24 0.81
CA ARG A 32 7.09 20.20 1.12
C ARG A 32 7.03 19.14 0.02
N ARG A 33 8.20 18.79 -0.53
CA ARG A 33 8.32 17.69 -1.48
C ARG A 33 8.43 16.36 -0.73
N SER A 34 7.70 15.34 -1.18
CA SER A 34 7.77 13.95 -0.76
C SER A 34 7.46 13.03 -1.94
N VAL A 35 7.33 11.75 -1.68
CA VAL A 35 6.86 10.72 -2.62
C VAL A 35 5.56 10.14 -2.09
N ALA A 36 4.64 9.81 -2.99
CA ALA A 36 3.37 9.14 -2.70
C ALA A 36 3.11 8.03 -3.71
N GLY A 37 2.47 6.97 -3.25
CA GLY A 37 2.04 5.83 -4.05
C GLY A 37 1.80 4.65 -3.14
N ALA A 38 0.64 4.02 -3.25
CA ALA A 38 0.23 2.96 -2.32
C ALA A 38 1.27 1.85 -2.23
N GLU A 39 1.66 1.29 -3.36
CA GLU A 39 2.60 0.18 -3.40
C GLU A 39 4.04 0.61 -3.02
N SER A 40 4.42 1.85 -3.31
CA SER A 40 5.72 2.38 -2.87
C SER A 40 5.74 2.67 -1.37
N ASN A 41 4.62 3.13 -0.79
CA ASN A 41 4.49 3.32 0.66
C ASN A 41 4.59 1.98 1.41
N VAL A 42 3.90 0.93 0.91
CA VAL A 42 4.02 -0.43 1.46
C VAL A 42 5.45 -0.95 1.32
N ALA A 43 6.12 -0.70 0.18
CA ALA A 43 7.52 -1.10 -0.02
C ALA A 43 8.45 -0.46 1.02
N VAL A 44 8.33 0.85 1.25
CA VAL A 44 9.10 1.57 2.26
C VAL A 44 8.80 1.04 3.67
N GLY A 45 7.51 0.84 3.98
CA GLY A 45 7.10 0.29 5.27
C GLY A 45 7.71 -1.07 5.55
N LEU A 46 7.62 -2.00 4.60
CA LEU A 46 8.21 -3.34 4.72
C LEU A 46 9.74 -3.30 4.82
N ALA A 47 10.40 -2.45 4.04
CA ALA A 47 11.85 -2.30 4.09
C ALA A 47 12.32 -1.78 5.47
N ARG A 48 11.66 -0.76 6.04
CA ARG A 48 11.93 -0.26 7.38
C ARG A 48 11.64 -1.28 8.48
N LEU A 49 10.67 -2.18 8.24
CA LEU A 49 10.38 -3.31 9.13
C LEU A 49 11.35 -4.48 9.00
N GLY A 50 12.35 -4.38 8.11
CA GLY A 50 13.48 -5.30 8.02
C GLY A 50 13.38 -6.35 6.91
N HIS A 51 12.44 -6.20 5.98
CA HIS A 51 12.26 -7.11 4.83
C HIS A 51 13.09 -6.66 3.62
N GLY A 52 13.57 -7.60 2.82
CA GLY A 52 14.12 -7.33 1.49
C GLY A 52 12.98 -7.05 0.51
N VAL A 53 12.88 -5.83 -0.02
CA VAL A 53 11.76 -5.41 -0.86
C VAL A 53 12.25 -4.90 -2.20
N ARG A 54 11.59 -5.31 -3.27
CA ARG A 54 11.74 -4.77 -4.63
C ARG A 54 10.47 -4.04 -5.02
N TRP A 55 10.63 -2.83 -5.53
CA TRP A 55 9.54 -2.09 -6.16
C TRP A 55 9.66 -2.16 -7.68
N LEU A 56 8.58 -2.57 -8.33
CA LEU A 56 8.41 -2.53 -9.77
C LEU A 56 7.50 -1.36 -10.12
N GLY A 57 7.87 -0.62 -11.12
CA GLY A 57 7.07 0.51 -11.60
C GLY A 57 7.75 1.22 -12.73
N ARG A 58 7.09 2.27 -13.22
CA ARG A 58 7.58 3.07 -14.32
C ARG A 58 7.49 4.55 -13.97
N VAL A 59 8.62 5.25 -14.09
CA VAL A 59 8.75 6.69 -13.87
C VAL A 59 9.23 7.38 -15.13
N GLY A 60 9.04 8.66 -15.25
CA GLY A 60 9.59 9.45 -16.36
C GLY A 60 11.09 9.67 -16.22
N ALA A 61 11.77 9.92 -17.33
CA ALA A 61 13.14 10.44 -17.38
C ALA A 61 13.15 11.94 -17.03
N ASP A 62 12.68 12.27 -15.83
CA ASP A 62 12.49 13.63 -15.35
C ASP A 62 12.93 13.78 -13.88
N PRO A 63 13.09 15.01 -13.36
CA PRO A 63 13.51 15.23 -11.97
C PRO A 63 12.56 14.60 -10.93
N ALA A 64 11.27 14.42 -11.24
CA ALA A 64 10.31 13.78 -10.36
C ALA A 64 10.58 12.27 -10.26
N GLY A 65 10.85 11.59 -11.39
CA GLY A 65 11.24 10.18 -11.44
C GLY A 65 12.56 9.91 -10.72
N GLU A 66 13.56 10.77 -10.93
CA GLU A 66 14.82 10.69 -10.19
C GLU A 66 14.61 10.83 -8.68
N ALA A 67 13.73 11.74 -8.25
CA ALA A 67 13.40 11.93 -6.85
C ALA A 67 12.72 10.69 -6.26
N VAL A 68 11.74 10.10 -6.97
CA VAL A 68 11.07 8.86 -6.56
C VAL A 68 12.07 7.73 -6.36
N LEU A 69 12.90 7.45 -7.38
CA LEU A 69 13.88 6.35 -7.31
C LEU A 69 14.95 6.58 -6.24
N ARG A 70 15.35 7.83 -6.00
CA ARG A 70 16.30 8.18 -4.95
C ARG A 70 15.72 7.93 -3.56
N GLU A 71 14.46 8.32 -3.31
CA GLU A 71 13.83 8.14 -2.01
C GLU A 71 13.57 6.66 -1.70
N LEU A 72 13.14 5.87 -2.68
CA LEU A 72 13.01 4.42 -2.51
C LEU A 72 14.34 3.75 -2.17
N ARG A 73 15.43 4.14 -2.86
CA ARG A 73 16.78 3.62 -2.53
C ARG A 73 17.26 4.03 -1.14
N ALA A 74 16.91 5.24 -0.69
CA ALA A 74 17.28 5.72 0.65
C ALA A 74 16.64 4.88 1.76
N ASP A 75 15.46 4.32 1.51
CA ASP A 75 14.77 3.36 2.38
C ASP A 75 15.14 1.89 2.06
N CYS A 76 16.25 1.65 1.36
CA CYS A 76 16.75 0.31 1.01
C CYS A 76 15.80 -0.53 0.14
N VAL A 77 14.88 0.09 -0.59
CA VAL A 77 14.03 -0.61 -1.57
C VAL A 77 14.82 -0.84 -2.86
N ASP A 78 14.86 -2.09 -3.33
CA ASP A 78 15.48 -2.44 -4.62
C ASP A 78 14.62 -1.90 -5.78
N VAL A 79 15.20 -1.05 -6.59
CA VAL A 79 14.58 -0.44 -7.79
C VAL A 79 15.30 -0.85 -9.08
N ALA A 80 16.08 -1.94 -9.06
CA ALA A 80 16.85 -2.37 -10.22
C ALA A 80 16.00 -2.73 -11.44
N HIS A 81 14.74 -3.10 -11.21
CA HIS A 81 13.77 -3.41 -12.26
C HIS A 81 12.77 -2.26 -12.54
N ALA A 82 12.98 -1.08 -11.94
CA ALA A 82 12.19 0.10 -12.28
C ALA A 82 12.48 0.57 -13.72
N ILE A 83 11.45 0.99 -14.42
CA ILE A 83 11.56 1.43 -15.82
C ILE A 83 11.58 2.95 -15.85
N VAL A 84 12.55 3.51 -16.57
CA VAL A 84 12.61 4.95 -16.86
C VAL A 84 12.09 5.19 -18.27
N ASP A 85 11.06 6.04 -18.42
CA ASP A 85 10.38 6.35 -19.66
C ASP A 85 10.80 7.71 -20.21
N ASP A 86 11.43 7.74 -21.38
CA ASP A 86 11.85 8.98 -22.06
C ASP A 86 10.67 9.75 -22.71
N HIS A 87 9.46 9.16 -22.72
CA HIS A 87 8.33 9.66 -23.51
C HIS A 87 7.08 10.00 -22.70
N ALA A 88 7.11 9.76 -21.37
CA ALA A 88 5.99 10.08 -20.50
C ALA A 88 6.49 10.61 -19.14
N PRO A 89 5.80 11.60 -18.55
CA PRO A 89 6.22 12.17 -17.29
C PRO A 89 5.94 11.25 -16.11
N THR A 90 6.68 11.44 -15.03
CA THR A 90 6.31 10.91 -13.72
C THR A 90 5.02 11.56 -13.24
N GLY A 91 4.13 10.80 -12.62
CA GLY A 91 2.93 11.33 -12.00
C GLY A 91 3.28 12.35 -10.89
N LEU A 92 2.45 13.37 -10.77
CA LEU A 92 2.53 14.40 -9.73
C LEU A 92 1.21 14.44 -8.98
N LEU A 93 1.29 14.64 -7.68
CA LEU A 93 0.13 14.91 -6.86
C LEU A 93 0.41 16.12 -5.97
N MET A 94 -0.58 17.01 -5.86
CA MET A 94 -0.60 18.11 -4.90
C MET A 94 -1.72 17.86 -3.92
N ARG A 95 -1.46 18.05 -2.63
CA ARG A 95 -2.50 17.98 -1.60
C ARG A 95 -2.24 18.96 -0.46
N ASP A 96 -3.29 19.32 0.21
CA ASP A 96 -3.17 19.96 1.52
C ASP A 96 -3.18 18.90 2.64
N SER A 97 -3.06 19.32 3.87
CA SER A 97 -3.11 18.49 5.07
C SER A 97 -3.96 19.16 6.12
N HIS A 98 -4.93 18.43 6.66
CA HIS A 98 -5.76 18.93 7.75
C HIS A 98 -6.37 17.81 8.57
N PRO A 99 -6.27 17.82 9.92
CA PRO A 99 -6.73 16.72 10.76
C PRO A 99 -8.25 16.60 10.91
N ARG A 100 -9.02 17.62 10.51
CA ARG A 100 -10.47 17.72 10.81
C ARG A 100 -11.37 18.05 9.62
N ARG A 101 -10.85 18.29 8.44
CA ARG A 101 -11.63 18.50 7.22
C ARG A 101 -11.16 17.56 6.10
N ALA A 102 -12.00 17.43 5.08
CA ALA A 102 -11.60 16.71 3.88
C ALA A 102 -10.32 17.33 3.29
N ILE A 103 -9.40 16.47 2.91
CA ILE A 103 -8.13 16.83 2.26
C ILE A 103 -8.40 17.04 0.78
N ASP A 104 -7.97 18.18 0.24
CA ASP A 104 -8.01 18.41 -1.20
C ASP A 104 -6.79 17.77 -1.84
N VAL A 105 -7.04 16.92 -2.83
CA VAL A 105 -6.01 16.19 -3.57
C VAL A 105 -6.19 16.43 -5.06
N GLN A 106 -5.15 16.96 -5.71
CA GLN A 106 -5.10 17.18 -7.16
C GLN A 106 -4.05 16.26 -7.79
N TYR A 107 -4.50 15.42 -8.73
CA TYR A 107 -3.65 14.47 -9.42
C TYR A 107 -3.31 14.99 -10.83
N TYR A 108 -2.04 14.94 -11.16
CA TYR A 108 -1.48 15.19 -12.50
C TYR A 108 -0.82 13.89 -12.96
N ARG A 109 -1.63 12.87 -13.26
CA ARG A 109 -1.17 11.50 -13.55
C ARG A 109 -1.71 10.94 -14.87
N MET A 110 -2.57 11.68 -15.57
CA MET A 110 -3.10 11.25 -16.87
C MET A 110 -1.97 11.14 -17.87
N GLY A 111 -1.79 9.97 -18.49
CA GLY A 111 -0.68 9.71 -19.40
C GLY A 111 0.69 9.64 -18.72
N SER A 112 0.74 9.46 -17.39
CA SER A 112 1.99 9.24 -16.66
C SER A 112 2.73 7.99 -17.16
N ALA A 113 4.03 7.94 -16.91
CA ALA A 113 4.86 6.77 -17.23
C ALA A 113 4.27 5.49 -16.64
N ALA A 114 3.78 5.52 -15.39
CA ALA A 114 3.16 4.38 -14.74
C ALA A 114 1.93 3.85 -15.48
N SER A 115 1.11 4.73 -16.07
CA SER A 115 -0.05 4.33 -16.88
C SER A 115 0.31 3.57 -18.17
N ARG A 116 1.58 3.58 -18.56
CA ARG A 116 2.12 2.92 -19.75
C ARG A 116 2.83 1.60 -19.44
N LEU A 117 2.70 1.08 -18.22
CA LEU A 117 3.22 -0.23 -17.88
C LEU A 117 2.53 -1.31 -18.73
N THR A 118 3.32 -2.27 -19.26
CA THR A 118 2.80 -3.35 -20.10
C THR A 118 3.27 -4.72 -19.59
N PRO A 119 2.56 -5.83 -19.91
CA PRO A 119 2.94 -7.17 -19.50
C PRO A 119 4.34 -7.59 -19.95
N GLU A 120 4.76 -7.17 -21.13
CA GLU A 120 6.06 -7.52 -21.73
C GLU A 120 7.24 -6.92 -20.95
N GLN A 121 6.97 -5.89 -20.16
CA GLN A 121 7.98 -5.22 -19.32
C GLN A 121 8.19 -5.94 -17.99
N ILE A 122 7.25 -6.82 -17.62
CA ILE A 122 7.35 -7.62 -16.41
C ILE A 122 8.19 -8.87 -16.70
N ARG A 123 9.39 -8.89 -16.16
CA ARG A 123 10.35 -9.98 -16.35
C ARG A 123 10.23 -11.01 -15.25
N PRO A 124 10.25 -12.33 -15.55
CA PRO A 124 10.20 -13.38 -14.53
C PRO A 124 11.27 -13.24 -13.45
N GLU A 125 12.48 -12.78 -13.84
CA GLU A 125 13.61 -12.59 -12.94
C GLU A 125 13.33 -11.58 -11.81
N ALA A 126 12.35 -10.70 -12.03
CA ALA A 126 11.92 -9.76 -10.99
C ALA A 126 11.22 -10.45 -9.80
N LEU A 127 10.70 -11.68 -10.00
CA LEU A 127 10.00 -12.49 -9.00
C LEU A 127 10.86 -13.64 -8.43
N GLU A 128 12.13 -13.76 -8.82
CA GLU A 128 13.00 -14.82 -8.29
C GLU A 128 13.23 -14.67 -6.79
N GLY A 129 12.96 -15.76 -6.04
CA GLY A 129 13.15 -15.81 -4.59
C GLY A 129 12.06 -15.07 -3.78
N VAL A 130 11.06 -14.54 -4.46
CA VAL A 130 9.96 -13.77 -3.84
C VAL A 130 9.00 -14.70 -3.11
N ARG A 131 8.62 -14.32 -1.90
CA ARG A 131 7.63 -15.01 -1.06
C ARG A 131 6.26 -14.33 -1.11
N LEU A 132 6.24 -13.04 -1.42
CA LEU A 132 5.04 -12.23 -1.42
C LEU A 132 5.07 -11.19 -2.55
N LEU A 133 4.02 -11.15 -3.36
CA LEU A 133 3.67 -10.05 -4.26
C LEU A 133 2.57 -9.22 -3.61
N HIS A 134 2.76 -7.91 -3.47
CA HIS A 134 1.70 -7.00 -3.05
C HIS A 134 1.31 -6.05 -4.18
N LEU A 135 0.01 -5.94 -4.45
CA LEU A 135 -0.59 -5.08 -5.45
C LEU A 135 -1.75 -4.27 -4.85
N SER A 136 -1.98 -3.08 -5.39
CA SER A 136 -3.24 -2.35 -5.15
C SER A 136 -4.13 -2.33 -6.39
N GLY A 137 -5.40 -2.02 -6.17
CA GLY A 137 -6.36 -1.80 -7.26
C GLY A 137 -6.09 -0.52 -8.05
N ILE A 138 -5.25 0.38 -7.57
CA ILE A 138 -4.93 1.65 -8.26
C ILE A 138 -4.23 1.38 -9.58
N THR A 139 -3.19 0.56 -9.57
CA THR A 139 -2.36 0.30 -10.75
C THR A 139 -3.14 -0.25 -11.93
N PRO A 140 -3.98 -1.29 -11.81
CA PRO A 140 -4.78 -1.78 -12.93
C PRO A 140 -5.82 -0.76 -13.43
N MET A 141 -6.23 0.20 -12.61
CA MET A 141 -7.16 1.27 -13.01
C MET A 141 -6.50 2.40 -13.81
N LEU A 142 -5.17 2.45 -13.92
CA LEU A 142 -4.49 3.50 -14.67
C LEU A 142 -4.66 3.37 -16.18
N SER A 143 -4.70 2.13 -16.70
CA SER A 143 -4.89 1.83 -18.12
C SER A 143 -5.16 0.35 -18.36
N PRO A 144 -5.67 -0.02 -19.56
CA PRO A 144 -5.82 -1.43 -19.94
C PRO A 144 -4.49 -2.21 -19.96
N THR A 145 -3.38 -1.56 -20.33
CA THR A 145 -2.05 -2.20 -20.35
C THR A 145 -1.52 -2.41 -18.93
N ALA A 146 -1.70 -1.46 -18.03
CA ALA A 146 -1.36 -1.62 -16.61
C ALA A 146 -2.22 -2.72 -15.93
N ALA A 147 -3.50 -2.84 -16.30
CA ALA A 147 -4.34 -3.95 -15.86
C ALA A 147 -3.82 -5.30 -16.36
N ALA A 148 -3.38 -5.39 -17.61
CA ALA A 148 -2.78 -6.61 -18.15
C ALA A 148 -1.43 -6.92 -17.47
N ALA A 149 -0.61 -5.91 -17.19
CA ALA A 149 0.65 -6.07 -16.44
C ALA A 149 0.41 -6.58 -15.01
N SER A 150 -0.63 -6.08 -14.33
CA SER A 150 -1.00 -6.55 -12.99
C SER A 150 -1.42 -8.03 -13.00
N ARG A 151 -2.18 -8.47 -13.98
CA ARG A 151 -2.51 -9.90 -14.15
C ARG A 151 -1.26 -10.75 -14.42
N ARG A 152 -0.38 -10.26 -15.30
CA ARG A 152 0.88 -10.98 -15.58
C ARG A 152 1.75 -11.14 -14.34
N LEU A 153 1.78 -10.14 -13.45
CA LEU A 153 2.48 -10.24 -12.16
C LEU A 153 1.90 -11.34 -11.28
N VAL A 154 0.57 -11.45 -11.18
CA VAL A 154 -0.09 -12.51 -10.42
C VAL A 154 0.25 -13.89 -10.98
N GLU A 155 0.24 -14.05 -12.31
CA GLU A 155 0.66 -15.31 -12.97
C GLU A 155 2.09 -15.68 -12.60
N LEU A 156 3.04 -14.75 -12.75
CA LEU A 156 4.45 -14.97 -12.43
C LEU A 156 4.69 -15.24 -10.94
N ALA A 157 3.96 -14.56 -10.04
CA ALA A 157 4.04 -14.81 -8.61
C ALA A 157 3.61 -16.25 -8.28
N ARG A 158 2.54 -16.71 -8.88
CA ARG A 158 2.07 -18.10 -8.74
C ARG A 158 3.07 -19.11 -9.31
N GLU A 159 3.64 -18.84 -10.49
CA GLU A 159 4.69 -19.67 -11.10
C GLU A 159 5.92 -19.76 -10.16
N ALA A 160 6.26 -18.68 -9.46
CA ALA A 160 7.34 -18.61 -8.47
C ALA A 160 6.98 -19.21 -7.10
N GLY A 161 5.71 -19.59 -6.86
CA GLY A 161 5.23 -20.07 -5.56
C GLY A 161 5.06 -18.97 -4.50
N ALA A 162 5.02 -17.70 -4.91
CA ALA A 162 4.79 -16.56 -4.03
C ALA A 162 3.30 -16.39 -3.74
N LYS A 163 2.97 -15.95 -2.52
CA LYS A 163 1.62 -15.49 -2.18
C LYS A 163 1.32 -14.15 -2.81
N VAL A 164 0.06 -13.91 -3.13
CA VAL A 164 -0.44 -12.62 -3.65
C VAL A 164 -1.23 -11.92 -2.57
N SER A 165 -0.84 -10.70 -2.22
CA SER A 165 -1.61 -9.77 -1.40
C SER A 165 -2.22 -8.68 -2.27
N PHE A 166 -3.48 -8.35 -2.02
CA PHE A 166 -4.20 -7.34 -2.77
C PHE A 166 -4.97 -6.38 -1.85
N ASP A 167 -4.76 -5.07 -2.04
CA ASP A 167 -5.55 -4.00 -1.44
C ASP A 167 -6.33 -3.27 -2.55
N PRO A 168 -7.66 -3.31 -2.60
CA PRO A 168 -8.44 -2.58 -3.60
C PRO A 168 -8.09 -1.10 -3.66
N ASN A 169 -7.92 -0.48 -2.53
CA ASN A 169 -7.47 0.91 -2.38
C ASN A 169 -8.22 1.86 -3.32
N VAL A 170 -9.58 1.76 -3.32
CA VAL A 170 -10.45 2.40 -4.30
C VAL A 170 -10.28 3.91 -4.33
N ARG A 171 -10.15 4.45 -5.52
CA ARG A 171 -10.10 5.89 -5.79
C ARG A 171 -11.19 6.26 -6.81
N HIS A 172 -12.30 6.83 -6.35
CA HIS A 172 -13.44 7.20 -7.22
C HIS A 172 -13.06 8.11 -8.39
N LYS A 173 -11.96 8.87 -8.29
CA LYS A 173 -11.42 9.70 -9.39
C LYS A 173 -10.84 8.88 -10.55
N LEU A 174 -10.58 7.58 -10.39
CA LEU A 174 -10.05 6.69 -11.44
C LEU A 174 -11.13 5.96 -12.22
N GLY A 175 -12.37 5.91 -11.72
CA GLY A 175 -13.47 5.26 -12.43
C GLY A 175 -14.69 5.01 -11.53
N GLY A 176 -15.80 4.65 -12.15
CA GLY A 176 -17.03 4.28 -11.46
C GLY A 176 -17.01 2.84 -10.93
N ALA A 177 -18.00 2.49 -10.09
CA ALA A 177 -18.10 1.19 -9.43
C ALA A 177 -18.03 0.00 -10.40
N ALA A 178 -18.75 0.06 -11.52
CA ALA A 178 -18.73 -1.02 -12.52
C ALA A 178 -17.35 -1.25 -13.14
N GLN A 179 -16.61 -0.16 -13.40
CA GLN A 179 -15.25 -0.24 -13.94
C GLN A 179 -14.28 -0.84 -12.90
N TRP A 180 -14.41 -0.44 -11.63
CA TRP A 180 -13.65 -1.01 -10.53
C TRP A 180 -13.91 -2.51 -10.37
N ALA A 181 -15.18 -2.93 -10.33
CA ALA A 181 -15.57 -4.33 -10.21
C ALA A 181 -15.04 -5.18 -11.39
N GLN A 182 -15.08 -4.63 -12.61
CA GLN A 182 -14.59 -5.30 -13.81
C GLN A 182 -13.06 -5.43 -13.82
N THR A 183 -12.34 -4.40 -13.38
CA THR A 183 -10.88 -4.32 -13.51
C THR A 183 -10.15 -4.91 -12.30
N ALA A 184 -10.55 -4.55 -11.08
CA ALA A 184 -9.92 -4.97 -9.83
C ALA A 184 -10.54 -6.27 -9.25
N GLY A 185 -11.82 -6.54 -9.53
CA GLY A 185 -12.51 -7.72 -9.03
C GLY A 185 -11.83 -9.07 -9.36
N PRO A 186 -11.29 -9.30 -10.56
CA PRO A 186 -10.50 -10.50 -10.83
C PRO A 186 -9.27 -10.64 -9.91
N LEU A 187 -8.50 -9.57 -9.71
CA LEU A 187 -7.32 -9.57 -8.83
C LEU A 187 -7.70 -9.80 -7.37
N LEU A 188 -8.84 -9.26 -6.92
CA LEU A 188 -9.37 -9.51 -5.59
C LEU A 188 -9.65 -11.01 -5.36
N ARG A 189 -10.25 -11.69 -6.34
CA ARG A 189 -10.54 -13.14 -6.25
C ARG A 189 -9.30 -14.01 -6.38
N ASP A 190 -8.26 -13.49 -7.00
CA ASP A 190 -7.00 -14.19 -7.22
C ASP A 190 -6.01 -14.01 -6.06
N ALA A 191 -6.33 -13.21 -5.05
CA ALA A 191 -5.43 -12.93 -3.93
C ALA A 191 -5.49 -14.02 -2.84
N ASP A 192 -4.32 -14.33 -2.28
CA ASP A 192 -4.19 -15.19 -1.09
C ASP A 192 -4.46 -14.39 0.20
N ILE A 193 -4.12 -13.10 0.22
CA ILE A 193 -4.31 -12.17 1.32
C ILE A 193 -5.04 -10.94 0.78
N VAL A 194 -6.25 -10.69 1.26
CA VAL A 194 -7.04 -9.51 0.91
C VAL A 194 -7.01 -8.51 2.07
N LEU A 195 -6.70 -7.23 1.76
CA LEU A 195 -6.66 -6.13 2.73
C LEU A 195 -7.64 -5.04 2.28
N ALA A 196 -8.92 -5.15 2.56
CA ALA A 196 -9.94 -4.29 1.97
C ALA A 196 -10.75 -3.51 3.02
N GLY A 197 -11.17 -2.31 2.66
CA GLY A 197 -12.21 -1.59 3.39
C GLY A 197 -13.58 -2.26 3.19
N GLU A 198 -14.48 -2.11 4.16
CA GLU A 198 -15.85 -2.60 4.09
C GLU A 198 -16.55 -2.12 2.82
N GLU A 199 -16.56 -0.80 2.57
CA GLU A 199 -17.16 -0.20 1.38
C GLU A 199 -16.50 -0.66 0.07
N GLU A 200 -15.21 -1.00 0.09
CA GLU A 200 -14.47 -1.48 -1.07
C GLU A 200 -14.90 -2.90 -1.45
N LEU A 201 -15.09 -3.78 -0.46
CA LEU A 201 -15.63 -5.12 -0.69
C LEU A 201 -17.05 -5.04 -1.26
N GLU A 202 -17.91 -4.22 -0.67
CA GLU A 202 -19.27 -4.02 -1.15
C GLU A 202 -19.32 -3.48 -2.58
N LEU A 203 -18.45 -2.52 -2.90
CA LEU A 203 -18.33 -1.95 -4.24
C LEU A 203 -17.89 -2.99 -5.28
N LEU A 204 -16.89 -3.83 -4.93
CA LEU A 204 -16.30 -4.77 -5.88
C LEU A 204 -17.11 -6.04 -6.06
N THR A 205 -17.91 -6.45 -5.06
CA THR A 205 -18.63 -7.72 -5.06
C THR A 205 -20.15 -7.57 -5.15
N ALA A 206 -20.67 -6.36 -4.92
CA ALA A 206 -22.09 -6.07 -4.78
C ALA A 206 -22.78 -6.90 -3.67
N GLN A 207 -22.01 -7.26 -2.62
CA GLN A 207 -22.47 -8.02 -1.46
C GLN A 207 -22.08 -7.30 -0.17
N PRO A 208 -22.77 -7.54 0.97
CA PRO A 208 -22.29 -7.10 2.28
C PRO A 208 -20.86 -7.60 2.53
N ALA A 209 -20.01 -6.77 3.14
CA ALA A 209 -18.58 -7.04 3.27
C ALA A 209 -18.24 -8.39 3.92
N ASP A 210 -19.00 -8.78 4.96
CA ASP A 210 -18.78 -10.07 5.64
C ASP A 210 -19.14 -11.28 4.77
N ASP A 211 -20.16 -11.16 3.91
CA ASP A 211 -20.54 -12.21 2.97
C ASP A 211 -19.52 -12.31 1.84
N ALA A 212 -19.07 -11.17 1.32
CA ALA A 212 -17.99 -11.07 0.35
C ALA A 212 -16.69 -11.71 0.88
N ALA A 213 -16.32 -11.42 2.13
CA ALA A 213 -15.13 -12.00 2.75
C ALA A 213 -15.24 -13.53 2.86
N ARG A 214 -16.39 -14.05 3.29
CA ARG A 214 -16.63 -15.51 3.34
C ARG A 214 -16.63 -16.15 1.95
N GLU A 215 -17.11 -15.45 0.93
CA GLU A 215 -17.06 -15.94 -0.46
C GLU A 215 -15.63 -16.00 -0.98
N LEU A 216 -14.80 -14.98 -0.72
CA LEU A 216 -13.39 -14.96 -1.07
C LEU A 216 -12.62 -16.11 -0.41
N LEU A 217 -12.86 -16.41 0.88
CA LEU A 217 -12.28 -17.55 1.56
C LEU A 217 -12.70 -18.87 0.92
N ARG A 218 -13.99 -19.04 0.56
CA ARG A 218 -14.47 -20.23 -0.17
C ARG A 218 -13.87 -20.32 -1.57
N GLY A 219 -13.52 -19.18 -2.17
CA GLY A 219 -12.84 -19.08 -3.47
C GLY A 219 -11.34 -19.39 -3.44
N GLY A 220 -10.75 -19.56 -2.24
CA GLY A 220 -9.33 -19.93 -2.09
C GLY A 220 -8.44 -18.90 -1.44
N ALA A 221 -8.96 -17.71 -1.09
CA ALA A 221 -8.20 -16.76 -0.26
C ALA A 221 -7.86 -17.43 1.09
N GLY A 222 -6.63 -17.24 1.56
CA GLY A 222 -6.21 -17.73 2.87
C GLY A 222 -6.67 -16.82 3.99
N GLU A 223 -6.66 -15.52 3.74
CA GLU A 223 -6.93 -14.48 4.73
C GLU A 223 -7.68 -13.30 4.09
N VAL A 224 -8.75 -12.82 4.72
CA VAL A 224 -9.45 -11.59 4.32
C VAL A 224 -9.50 -10.65 5.52
N VAL A 225 -8.80 -9.53 5.41
CA VAL A 225 -8.82 -8.45 6.39
C VAL A 225 -9.82 -7.39 5.95
N VAL A 226 -10.82 -7.14 6.79
CA VAL A 226 -11.85 -6.11 6.57
C VAL A 226 -11.54 -4.92 7.48
N LYS A 227 -11.24 -3.78 6.87
CA LYS A 227 -11.03 -2.49 7.56
C LYS A 227 -12.39 -1.79 7.70
N ARG A 228 -12.80 -1.47 8.93
CA ARG A 228 -14.12 -0.91 9.26
C ARG A 228 -14.10 0.63 9.30
N PRO A 229 -15.29 1.29 9.15
CA PRO A 229 -15.40 2.76 9.23
C PRO A 229 -15.00 3.36 10.58
N ASP A 230 -15.12 2.60 11.68
CA ASP A 230 -14.66 2.99 13.01
C ASP A 230 -13.16 2.78 13.23
N HIS A 231 -12.43 2.45 12.15
CA HIS A 231 -11.02 2.12 12.11
C HIS A 231 -10.63 0.83 12.84
N SER A 232 -11.58 0.03 13.30
CA SER A 232 -11.32 -1.36 13.69
C SER A 232 -11.04 -2.22 12.47
N SER A 233 -10.49 -3.39 12.68
CA SER A 233 -10.24 -4.37 11.63
C SER A 233 -10.54 -5.78 12.10
N THR A 234 -11.05 -6.59 11.19
CA THR A 234 -11.32 -8.01 11.40
C THR A 234 -10.54 -8.81 10.37
N VAL A 235 -9.80 -9.83 10.78
CA VAL A 235 -9.29 -10.84 9.85
C VAL A 235 -10.15 -12.09 9.92
N LEU A 236 -10.52 -12.61 8.77
CA LEU A 236 -11.25 -13.86 8.61
C LEU A 236 -10.36 -14.87 7.88
N THR A 237 -10.36 -16.11 8.39
CA THR A 237 -9.69 -17.28 7.79
C THR A 237 -10.64 -18.47 7.81
N ALA A 238 -10.20 -19.62 7.30
CA ALA A 238 -10.96 -20.87 7.43
C ALA A 238 -11.10 -21.34 8.90
N ASP A 239 -10.15 -20.97 9.76
CA ASP A 239 -10.08 -21.42 11.15
C ASP A 239 -10.82 -20.49 12.13
N GLY A 240 -11.20 -19.29 11.70
CA GLY A 240 -11.91 -18.34 12.55
C GLY A 240 -11.74 -16.88 12.16
N GLY A 241 -12.05 -16.00 13.10
CA GLY A 241 -11.91 -14.54 12.93
C GLY A 241 -11.37 -13.90 14.21
N TRP A 242 -10.62 -12.80 14.02
CA TRP A 242 -10.04 -12.00 15.09
C TRP A 242 -10.27 -10.53 14.81
N ASP A 243 -10.51 -9.78 15.86
CA ASP A 243 -10.78 -8.34 15.80
C ASP A 243 -9.66 -7.55 16.44
N GLN A 244 -9.39 -6.37 15.90
CA GLN A 244 -8.46 -5.40 16.46
C GLN A 244 -9.08 -4.01 16.45
N SER A 245 -9.17 -3.40 17.63
CA SER A 245 -9.52 -1.98 17.75
C SER A 245 -8.34 -1.08 17.37
N PRO A 246 -8.60 0.14 16.88
CA PRO A 246 -7.52 1.09 16.59
C PRO A 246 -6.83 1.55 17.88
N TYR A 247 -5.55 1.85 17.81
CA TYR A 247 -4.84 2.54 18.90
C TYR A 247 -5.16 4.03 18.84
N ALA A 248 -5.59 4.57 19.99
CA ALA A 248 -5.94 6.00 20.08
C ALA A 248 -4.69 6.87 20.14
N VAL A 249 -4.48 7.68 19.10
CA VAL A 249 -3.34 8.59 18.97
C VAL A 249 -3.78 9.95 18.42
N PRO A 250 -2.99 11.03 18.65
CA PRO A 250 -3.22 12.30 17.96
C PRO A 250 -3.04 12.15 16.44
N VAL A 251 -4.02 12.60 15.66
CA VAL A 251 -3.96 12.56 14.19
C VAL A 251 -3.40 13.87 13.67
N VAL A 252 -2.29 13.80 12.94
CA VAL A 252 -1.71 14.91 12.17
C VAL A 252 -2.22 14.86 10.73
N ASP A 253 -2.10 13.71 10.07
CA ASP A 253 -2.58 13.47 8.72
C ASP A 253 -3.03 12.00 8.57
N PRO A 254 -4.27 11.71 8.13
CA PRO A 254 -4.75 10.34 8.01
C PRO A 254 -4.27 9.61 6.76
N ILE A 255 -3.63 10.32 5.81
CA ILE A 255 -3.18 9.72 4.55
C ILE A 255 -2.01 8.76 4.82
N GLY A 256 -2.00 7.63 4.11
CA GLY A 256 -0.99 6.58 4.28
C GLY A 256 -1.30 5.55 5.38
N ALA A 257 -2.36 5.76 6.20
CA ALA A 257 -2.75 4.81 7.25
C ALA A 257 -3.01 3.40 6.70
N GLY A 258 -3.71 3.30 5.55
CA GLY A 258 -4.01 2.02 4.89
C GLY A 258 -2.74 1.30 4.43
N ASP A 259 -1.81 2.03 3.82
CA ASP A 259 -0.54 1.49 3.34
C ASP A 259 0.35 1.05 4.53
N GLY A 260 0.37 1.86 5.62
CA GLY A 260 1.03 1.50 6.87
C GLY A 260 0.44 0.25 7.52
N PHE A 261 -0.89 0.16 7.55
CA PHE A 261 -1.60 -1.04 8.01
C PHE A 261 -1.19 -2.27 7.20
N ALA A 262 -1.20 -2.16 5.86
CA ALA A 262 -0.79 -3.24 4.97
C ALA A 262 0.67 -3.66 5.22
N ALA A 263 1.59 -2.71 5.34
CA ALA A 263 2.99 -3.00 5.65
C ALA A 263 3.16 -3.73 7.00
N GLY A 264 2.47 -3.28 8.04
CA GLY A 264 2.47 -3.91 9.37
C GLY A 264 1.92 -5.33 9.33
N TYR A 265 0.76 -5.54 8.70
CA TYR A 265 0.13 -6.84 8.57
C TYR A 265 1.01 -7.82 7.80
N LEU A 266 1.45 -7.44 6.61
CA LEU A 266 2.27 -8.28 5.75
C LEU A 266 3.63 -8.61 6.38
N SER A 267 4.26 -7.65 7.09
CA SER A 267 5.49 -7.89 7.85
C SER A 267 5.29 -8.97 8.92
N ALA A 268 4.20 -8.91 9.67
CA ALA A 268 3.89 -9.90 10.71
C ALA A 268 3.65 -11.29 10.09
N ARG A 269 2.90 -11.37 8.99
CA ARG A 269 2.62 -12.64 8.29
C ARG A 269 3.87 -13.25 7.65
N LEU A 270 4.77 -12.44 7.10
CA LEU A 270 6.06 -12.90 6.58
C LEU A 270 6.96 -13.52 7.67
N ARG A 271 6.84 -13.04 8.90
CA ARG A 271 7.53 -13.60 10.09
C ARG A 271 6.80 -14.81 10.70
N GLY A 272 5.64 -15.20 10.15
CA GLY A 272 4.86 -16.35 10.63
C GLY A 272 4.07 -16.07 11.91
N LEU A 273 3.78 -14.81 12.23
CA LEU A 273 2.95 -14.48 13.39
C LEU A 273 1.49 -14.84 13.12
N HIS A 274 0.77 -15.20 14.16
CA HIS A 274 -0.65 -15.47 14.12
C HIS A 274 -1.47 -14.21 13.78
N GLU A 275 -2.69 -14.36 13.27
CA GLU A 275 -3.54 -13.32 12.71
C GLU A 275 -3.85 -12.20 13.71
N ASP A 276 -4.12 -12.51 14.96
CA ASP A 276 -4.35 -11.51 16.01
C ASP A 276 -3.15 -10.58 16.24
N ARG A 277 -1.95 -11.17 16.25
CA ARG A 277 -0.69 -10.40 16.36
C ARG A 277 -0.42 -9.60 15.09
N ALA A 278 -0.75 -10.15 13.93
CA ALA A 278 -0.60 -9.43 12.67
C ALA A 278 -1.53 -8.21 12.59
N LEU A 279 -2.78 -8.33 13.05
CA LEU A 279 -3.70 -7.20 13.17
C LEU A 279 -3.20 -6.13 14.16
N ALA A 280 -2.69 -6.55 15.32
CA ALA A 280 -2.17 -5.61 16.32
C ALA A 280 -0.97 -4.82 15.77
N GLU A 281 -0.04 -5.47 15.05
CA GLU A 281 1.08 -4.79 14.40
C GLU A 281 0.62 -3.87 13.26
N ALA A 282 -0.36 -4.29 12.47
CA ALA A 282 -0.97 -3.47 11.42
C ALA A 282 -1.58 -2.19 11.98
N ALA A 283 -2.40 -2.30 13.03
CA ALA A 283 -3.01 -1.17 13.72
C ALA A 283 -1.95 -0.25 14.35
N CYS A 284 -0.88 -0.80 14.92
CA CYS A 284 0.23 -0.04 15.47
C CYS A 284 0.94 0.78 14.40
N VAL A 285 1.31 0.17 13.27
CA VAL A 285 1.98 0.88 12.17
C VAL A 285 1.08 1.97 11.60
N ALA A 286 -0.21 1.69 11.39
CA ALA A 286 -1.18 2.68 10.95
C ALA A 286 -1.27 3.87 11.93
N ALA A 287 -1.33 3.59 13.24
CA ALA A 287 -1.35 4.61 14.29
C ALA A 287 -0.08 5.49 14.29
N LEU A 288 1.09 4.93 14.00
CA LEU A 288 2.34 5.69 13.89
C LEU A 288 2.36 6.58 12.63
N VAL A 289 1.85 6.07 11.50
CA VAL A 289 1.81 6.82 10.24
C VAL A 289 0.97 8.08 10.38
N ILE A 290 -0.22 8.01 10.97
CA ILE A 290 -1.13 9.15 11.06
C ILE A 290 -0.66 10.26 12.02
N GLN A 291 0.40 10.04 12.78
CA GLN A 291 1.05 11.04 13.61
C GLN A 291 2.10 11.87 12.85
N ALA A 292 2.34 11.58 11.59
CA ALA A 292 3.28 12.28 10.73
C ALA A 292 2.57 13.09 9.63
N ALA A 293 3.31 13.98 8.96
CA ALA A 293 2.73 14.89 7.97
C ALA A 293 2.70 14.31 6.56
N THR A 294 3.51 13.30 6.26
CA THR A 294 3.58 12.66 4.94
C THR A 294 3.25 11.18 5.02
N ASP A 295 2.98 10.58 3.89
CA ASP A 295 2.56 9.19 3.75
C ASP A 295 3.60 8.18 4.30
N THR A 296 4.88 8.58 4.36
CA THR A 296 5.99 7.69 4.73
C THR A 296 6.80 8.12 5.95
N ASP A 297 6.68 9.39 6.41
CA ASP A 297 7.48 9.86 7.55
C ASP A 297 7.22 9.08 8.83
N GLY A 298 5.97 8.68 9.06
CA GLY A 298 5.55 7.90 10.23
C GLY A 298 5.78 6.40 10.14
N LEU A 299 6.20 5.87 8.99
CA LEU A 299 6.50 4.45 8.84
C LEU A 299 7.67 4.05 9.76
N PRO A 300 7.45 3.12 10.71
CA PRO A 300 8.44 2.81 11.73
C PRO A 300 9.50 1.81 11.23
N THR A 301 10.66 1.83 11.90
CA THR A 301 11.55 0.66 11.89
C THR A 301 10.97 -0.46 12.77
N ALA A 302 11.47 -1.69 12.62
CA ALA A 302 11.05 -2.81 13.48
C ALA A 302 11.18 -2.49 14.98
N ALA A 303 12.30 -1.87 15.39
CA ALA A 303 12.52 -1.48 16.77
C ALA A 303 11.54 -0.39 17.25
N ALA A 304 11.16 0.55 16.38
CA ALA A 304 10.18 1.59 16.72
C ALA A 304 8.77 0.99 16.88
N ARG A 305 8.36 0.07 15.98
CA ARG A 305 7.12 -0.69 16.09
C ARG A 305 7.05 -1.46 17.40
N ASP A 306 8.11 -2.21 17.76
CA ASP A 306 8.12 -3.02 18.97
C ASP A 306 7.97 -2.16 20.24
N ARG A 307 8.61 -1.00 20.29
CA ARG A 307 8.41 -0.04 21.39
C ARG A 307 6.98 0.48 21.45
N ALA A 308 6.42 0.90 20.31
CA ALA A 308 5.05 1.42 20.28
C ALA A 308 4.02 0.35 20.71
N LEU A 309 4.19 -0.90 20.29
CA LEU A 309 3.34 -2.01 20.74
C LEU A 309 3.41 -2.22 22.26
N ALA A 310 4.60 -2.13 22.85
CA ALA A 310 4.76 -2.23 24.30
C ALA A 310 4.05 -1.07 25.04
N GLU A 311 4.17 0.15 24.53
CA GLU A 311 3.49 1.33 25.06
C GLU A 311 1.96 1.20 24.96
N PHE A 312 1.44 0.82 23.80
CA PHE A 312 0.00 0.61 23.60
C PHE A 312 -0.58 -0.52 24.45
N SER A 313 0.24 -1.51 24.83
CA SER A 313 -0.14 -2.59 25.75
C SER A 313 -0.03 -2.21 27.24
N GLY A 314 0.30 -0.95 27.55
CA GLY A 314 0.37 -0.43 28.93
C GLY A 314 1.66 -0.77 29.68
N GLY A 315 2.74 -1.16 28.98
CA GLY A 315 4.02 -1.59 29.57
C GLY A 315 5.23 -0.72 29.25
N GLY A 316 5.07 0.41 28.56
CA GLY A 316 6.19 1.26 28.13
C GLY A 316 6.54 2.38 29.11
N ASP A 317 7.84 2.65 29.31
CA ASP A 317 8.33 3.89 29.94
C ASP A 317 8.22 5.02 28.89
N PRO A 318 7.47 6.11 29.18
CA PRO A 318 7.27 7.20 28.23
C PRO A 318 8.54 8.03 27.95
N VAL A 319 9.64 7.76 28.59
CA VAL A 319 10.92 8.46 28.40
C VAL A 319 12.05 7.46 28.18
N TYR A 320 12.52 7.33 26.95
CA TYR A 320 13.75 6.62 26.64
C TYR A 320 14.97 7.51 26.98
N ARG A 321 15.74 7.09 27.98
CA ARG A 321 17.02 7.70 28.33
C ARG A 321 18.19 6.83 27.88
#